data_a53bca25d01df8647b977c1f42a9de56
#
_entry.id   a53bca25d01df8647b977c1f42a9de56
#
_cell.length_a   1.000
_cell.length_b   1.000
_cell.length_c   1.000
_cell.angle_alpha   90.00
_cell.angle_beta   90.00
_cell.angle_gamma   90.00
#
_symmetry.space_group_name_H-M   'P 1'
#
loop_
_entity.id
_entity.type
_entity.pdbx_description
1 polymer ?
#
loop_
_entity_poly.entity_id
_entity_poly.type
_entity_poly.pdbx_seq_one_letter_code
_entity_poly.pdbx_strand_id
1 'polypeptide(L)'
;MIGSEIYRASRYGRRHPLSIHRVTPVMDLTRALGWLDDARYLESPIATAEMLARFHDPAYIAAVEGAERDGRVSDAVKERFNIGRNGNPVFPEIFTRPATACAASVERGVIHSLAGGTHHGRPAMAYGFCFFNDEVLAILAMLDAGLDRVLYVDLDAHHGDGVQDAFHDEERVLTLSIHEDDRWPRTGPLGDRAEGMARNLPVPAGFNDSELDLIIAEAVLPIGAAFKPDAVVIQSGCDGLADDPQSKLMLSNGALARAVEHVAGLAPRVLVTGGGGYNPWAVARAWTLVWGRLNGLREPSTLSFAGETVLRALEWNHSRGRNPPEHWFSSLLDPPNWGPIRPEIRNVIAEVTKP
;
A
#
# COMPACT_ATOMS: atom_id res chain seq x y z
N MET A 1 -3.83 -14.24 4.56
CA MET A 1 -4.35 -12.86 4.67
C MET A 1 -4.31 -12.42 6.11
N ILE A 2 -3.81 -11.22 6.37
CA ILE A 2 -3.91 -10.59 7.70
C ILE A 2 -4.90 -9.44 7.60
N GLY A 3 -5.85 -9.37 8.55
CA GLY A 3 -6.86 -8.34 8.63
C GLY A 3 -7.33 -8.13 10.07
N SER A 4 -8.31 -7.26 10.28
CA SER A 4 -8.94 -7.08 11.59
C SER A 4 -10.34 -6.48 11.45
N GLU A 5 -11.24 -6.92 12.33
CA GLU A 5 -12.60 -6.39 12.40
C GLU A 5 -12.66 -4.92 12.91
N ILE A 6 -11.58 -4.40 13.51
CA ILE A 6 -11.52 -2.98 13.90
C ILE A 6 -11.82 -2.06 12.72
N TYR A 7 -11.40 -2.44 11.51
CA TYR A 7 -11.60 -1.65 10.28
C TYR A 7 -13.05 -1.60 9.80
N ARG A 8 -13.97 -2.38 10.39
CA ARG A 8 -15.40 -2.34 10.05
C ARG A 8 -16.08 -1.08 10.60
N ALA A 9 -15.69 -0.62 11.77
CA ALA A 9 -16.28 0.55 12.43
C ALA A 9 -15.37 1.78 12.38
N SER A 10 -14.05 1.61 12.46
CA SER A 10 -13.07 2.69 12.55
C SER A 10 -12.96 3.50 11.27
N ARG A 11 -12.96 4.83 11.38
CA ARG A 11 -12.89 5.77 10.25
C ARG A 11 -12.12 7.04 10.62
N TYR A 12 -11.42 7.61 9.66
CA TYR A 12 -10.68 8.88 9.77
C TYR A 12 -11.58 10.14 9.90
N GLY A 13 -12.89 9.98 10.01
CA GLY A 13 -13.86 11.05 10.02
C GLY A 13 -14.57 11.26 8.67
N ARG A 14 -15.77 11.85 8.70
CA ARG A 14 -16.74 11.85 7.57
C ARG A 14 -16.26 12.54 6.28
N ARG A 15 -15.33 13.49 6.38
CA ARG A 15 -14.84 14.28 5.23
C ARG A 15 -13.45 13.88 4.76
N HIS A 16 -12.83 12.92 5.45
CA HIS A 16 -11.48 12.48 5.10
C HIS A 16 -11.52 11.53 3.89
N PRO A 17 -10.55 11.56 2.97
CA PRO A 17 -10.48 10.59 1.87
C PRO A 17 -10.52 9.13 2.35
N LEU A 18 -9.90 8.81 3.49
CA LEU A 18 -9.93 7.49 4.13
C LEU A 18 -11.17 7.24 5.02
N SER A 19 -12.27 7.98 4.83
CA SER A 19 -13.55 7.68 5.49
C SER A 19 -14.27 6.46 4.91
N ILE A 20 -13.79 5.94 3.79
CA ILE A 20 -14.32 4.74 3.12
C ILE A 20 -13.88 3.44 3.80
N HIS A 21 -14.66 2.40 3.64
CA HIS A 21 -14.25 1.05 4.02
C HIS A 21 -13.30 0.46 2.97
N ARG A 22 -12.17 -0.11 3.40
CA ARG A 22 -11.16 -0.69 2.51
C ARG A 22 -10.82 -2.13 2.88
N VAL A 23 -10.46 -2.40 4.12
CA VAL A 23 -9.97 -3.71 4.61
C VAL A 23 -11.10 -4.74 4.67
N THR A 24 -12.18 -4.43 5.38
CA THR A 24 -13.28 -5.39 5.59
C THR A 24 -14.03 -5.76 4.31
N PRO A 25 -14.27 -4.87 3.32
CA PRO A 25 -14.83 -5.28 2.05
C PRO A 25 -13.98 -6.32 1.30
N VAL A 26 -12.64 -6.24 1.39
CA VAL A 26 -11.77 -7.27 0.79
C VAL A 26 -11.93 -8.60 1.51
N MET A 27 -11.96 -8.61 2.85
CA MET A 27 -12.19 -9.81 3.64
C MET A 27 -13.54 -10.46 3.28
N ASP A 28 -14.60 -9.64 3.21
CA ASP A 28 -15.95 -10.10 2.92
C ASP A 28 -16.07 -10.60 1.47
N LEU A 29 -15.51 -9.87 0.49
CA LEU A 29 -15.55 -10.28 -0.91
C LEU A 29 -14.73 -11.56 -1.14
N THR A 30 -13.57 -11.68 -0.53
CA THR A 30 -12.71 -12.87 -0.65
C THR A 30 -13.41 -14.11 -0.03
N ARG A 31 -14.13 -13.94 1.09
CA ARG A 31 -14.97 -15.00 1.68
C ARG A 31 -16.17 -15.34 0.78
N ALA A 32 -16.85 -14.35 0.21
CA ALA A 32 -17.97 -14.55 -0.69
C ALA A 32 -17.58 -15.31 -1.97
N LEU A 33 -16.32 -15.20 -2.40
CA LEU A 33 -15.75 -15.96 -3.51
C LEU A 33 -15.29 -17.37 -3.12
N GLY A 34 -15.30 -17.72 -1.83
CA GLY A 34 -14.75 -18.97 -1.31
C GLY A 34 -13.21 -19.03 -1.39
N TRP A 35 -12.54 -17.89 -1.47
CA TRP A 35 -11.09 -17.77 -1.61
C TRP A 35 -10.36 -17.60 -0.27
N LEU A 36 -11.09 -17.31 0.80
CA LEU A 36 -10.55 -17.14 2.15
C LEU A 36 -11.31 -18.04 3.11
N ASP A 37 -10.60 -18.98 3.68
CA ASP A 37 -11.02 -19.82 4.80
C ASP A 37 -10.27 -19.39 6.08
N ASP A 38 -10.69 -19.96 7.24
CA ASP A 38 -10.12 -19.64 8.54
C ASP A 38 -8.64 -20.07 8.66
N ALA A 39 -8.20 -21.07 7.89
CA ALA A 39 -6.80 -21.51 7.90
C ALA A 39 -5.86 -20.54 7.19
N ARG A 40 -6.41 -19.69 6.30
CA ARG A 40 -5.67 -18.67 5.54
C ARG A 40 -5.88 -17.26 6.08
N TYR A 41 -6.62 -17.10 7.18
CA TYR A 41 -6.88 -15.82 7.83
C TYR A 41 -6.19 -15.74 9.19
N LEU A 42 -5.56 -14.62 9.46
CA LEU A 42 -5.01 -14.28 10.76
C LEU A 42 -5.56 -12.91 11.18
N GLU A 43 -6.17 -12.86 12.36
CA GLU A 43 -6.51 -11.58 12.99
C GLU A 43 -5.22 -10.86 13.39
N SER A 44 -5.04 -9.63 12.94
CA SER A 44 -3.86 -8.84 13.29
C SER A 44 -3.89 -8.42 14.75
N PRO A 45 -2.85 -8.71 15.56
CA PRO A 45 -2.73 -8.13 16.88
C PRO A 45 -2.47 -6.62 16.81
N ILE A 46 -2.58 -5.94 17.94
CA ILE A 46 -2.18 -4.54 18.07
C ILE A 46 -0.70 -4.51 18.42
N ALA A 47 0.13 -3.79 17.64
CA ALA A 47 1.53 -3.59 17.96
C ALA A 47 1.69 -2.84 19.29
N THR A 48 2.61 -3.30 20.13
CA THR A 48 2.94 -2.64 21.41
C THR A 48 3.76 -1.37 21.18
N ALA A 49 3.76 -0.46 22.14
CA ALA A 49 4.62 0.72 22.12
C ALA A 49 6.11 0.37 21.94
N GLU A 50 6.56 -0.76 22.50
CA GLU A 50 7.94 -1.26 22.36
C GLU A 50 8.20 -1.67 20.88
N MET A 51 7.29 -2.39 20.25
CA MET A 51 7.41 -2.74 18.82
C MET A 51 7.49 -1.49 17.94
N LEU A 52 6.63 -0.50 18.20
CA LEU A 52 6.60 0.76 17.47
C LEU A 52 7.87 1.59 17.70
N ALA A 53 8.45 1.56 18.92
CA ALA A 53 9.66 2.30 19.28
C ALA A 53 10.93 1.80 18.57
N ARG A 54 10.86 0.73 17.79
CA ARG A 54 11.95 0.31 16.90
C ARG A 54 12.23 1.33 15.78
N PHE A 55 11.24 2.11 15.41
CA PHE A 55 11.36 3.17 14.41
C PHE A 55 10.87 4.51 14.92
N HIS A 56 9.78 4.52 15.70
CA HIS A 56 9.12 5.75 16.12
C HIS A 56 9.64 6.28 17.46
N ASP A 57 9.75 7.61 17.55
CA ASP A 57 10.10 8.31 18.80
C ASP A 57 9.08 7.95 19.91
N PRO A 58 9.52 7.53 21.10
CA PRO A 58 8.62 7.22 22.21
C PRO A 58 7.71 8.37 22.62
N ALA A 59 8.16 9.64 22.52
CA ALA A 59 7.32 10.79 22.81
C ALA A 59 6.22 10.99 21.74
N TYR A 60 6.50 10.64 20.48
CA TYR A 60 5.49 10.64 19.42
C TYR A 60 4.46 9.52 19.65
N ILE A 61 4.88 8.30 19.95
CA ILE A 61 3.99 7.17 20.28
C ILE A 61 3.06 7.56 21.42
N ALA A 62 3.61 8.09 22.53
CA ALA A 62 2.82 8.54 23.68
C ALA A 62 1.83 9.67 23.31
N ALA A 63 2.20 10.55 22.37
CA ALA A 63 1.29 11.61 21.89
C ALA A 63 0.11 11.02 21.08
N VAL A 64 0.32 9.99 20.27
CA VAL A 64 -0.75 9.31 19.53
C VAL A 64 -1.67 8.53 20.49
N GLU A 65 -1.12 7.80 21.47
CA GLU A 65 -1.90 7.15 22.55
C GLU A 65 -2.72 8.16 23.35
N GLY A 66 -2.11 9.29 23.71
CA GLY A 66 -2.79 10.38 24.40
C GLY A 66 -3.92 10.98 23.56
N ALA A 67 -3.73 11.11 22.24
CA ALA A 67 -4.76 11.61 21.34
C ALA A 67 -5.98 10.67 21.27
N GLU A 68 -5.76 9.34 21.29
CA GLU A 68 -6.85 8.35 21.37
C GLU A 68 -7.61 8.45 22.68
N ARG A 69 -6.90 8.45 23.80
CA ARG A 69 -7.49 8.51 25.14
C ARG A 69 -8.32 9.78 25.37
N ASP A 70 -7.78 10.93 24.96
CA ASP A 70 -8.33 12.25 25.28
C ASP A 70 -9.25 12.81 24.18
N GLY A 71 -9.29 12.17 23.00
CA GLY A 71 -10.06 12.59 21.81
C GLY A 71 -9.62 13.94 21.22
N ARG A 72 -8.46 14.46 21.64
CA ARG A 72 -7.92 15.77 21.24
C ARG A 72 -6.42 15.86 21.53
N VAL A 73 -5.77 16.85 20.95
CA VAL A 73 -4.38 17.19 21.22
C VAL A 73 -4.21 18.70 21.44
N SER A 74 -3.17 19.09 22.18
CA SER A 74 -2.78 20.50 22.34
C SER A 74 -2.14 21.05 21.06
N ASP A 75 -2.08 22.39 20.93
CA ASP A 75 -1.44 23.03 19.77
C ASP A 75 0.06 22.69 19.69
N ALA A 76 0.75 22.58 20.83
CA ALA A 76 2.14 22.15 20.85
C ALA A 76 2.32 20.73 20.29
N VAL A 77 1.41 19.79 20.58
CA VAL A 77 1.42 18.43 20.00
C VAL A 77 1.13 18.47 18.50
N LYS A 78 0.15 19.30 18.06
CA LYS A 78 -0.12 19.47 16.62
C LYS A 78 1.10 19.98 15.86
N GLU A 79 1.80 20.96 16.42
CA GLU A 79 2.98 21.54 15.77
C GLU A 79 4.15 20.57 15.73
N ARG A 80 4.42 19.91 16.85
CA ARG A 80 5.58 19.01 16.98
C ARG A 80 5.41 17.73 16.19
N PHE A 81 4.23 17.10 16.25
CA PHE A 81 4.01 15.75 15.75
C PHE A 81 3.04 15.68 14.56
N ASN A 82 2.54 16.81 14.08
CA ASN A 82 1.60 16.89 12.96
C ASN A 82 0.28 16.10 13.17
N ILE A 83 -0.12 15.85 14.42
CA ILE A 83 -1.38 15.18 14.79
C ILE A 83 -2.51 16.21 14.83
N GLY A 84 -3.65 15.93 14.18
CA GLY A 84 -4.81 16.84 14.15
C GLY A 84 -4.70 17.96 13.11
N ARG A 85 -3.75 17.86 12.14
CA ARG A 85 -3.54 18.84 11.07
C ARG A 85 -3.03 18.16 9.79
N ASN A 86 -3.00 18.90 8.68
CA ASN A 86 -2.42 18.47 7.40
C ASN A 86 -2.88 17.08 6.95
N GLY A 87 -4.17 16.76 7.11
CA GLY A 87 -4.72 15.46 6.72
C GLY A 87 -4.50 14.32 7.72
N ASN A 88 -3.95 14.58 8.91
CA ASN A 88 -3.77 13.58 9.97
C ASN A 88 -4.73 13.87 11.14
N PRO A 89 -6.04 13.55 11.03
CA PRO A 89 -7.05 13.92 12.01
C PRO A 89 -6.90 13.14 13.32
N VAL A 90 -7.42 13.70 14.41
CA VAL A 90 -7.72 12.92 15.62
C VAL A 90 -9.05 12.21 15.40
N PHE A 91 -9.09 10.90 15.66
CA PHE A 91 -10.29 10.05 15.58
C PHE A 91 -10.23 8.96 16.67
N PRO A 92 -11.32 8.29 17.01
CA PRO A 92 -11.39 7.41 18.18
C PRO A 92 -10.30 6.34 18.27
N GLU A 93 -9.93 5.72 17.15
CA GLU A 93 -8.93 4.63 17.11
C GLU A 93 -7.60 5.11 16.48
N ILE A 94 -7.19 6.36 16.75
CA ILE A 94 -6.00 6.97 16.13
C ILE A 94 -4.68 6.23 16.44
N PHE A 95 -4.60 5.57 17.60
CA PHE A 95 -3.48 4.70 17.97
C PHE A 95 -3.76 3.25 17.57
N THR A 96 -4.88 2.71 18.03
CA THR A 96 -5.20 1.28 17.89
C THR A 96 -5.27 0.84 16.42
N ARG A 97 -5.89 1.63 15.55
CA ARG A 97 -6.04 1.32 14.13
C ARG A 97 -4.70 1.19 13.38
N PRO A 98 -3.79 2.19 13.38
CA PRO A 98 -2.48 2.06 12.72
C PRO A 98 -1.56 1.07 13.42
N ALA A 99 -1.61 0.93 14.76
CA ALA A 99 -0.85 -0.08 15.47
C ALA A 99 -1.26 -1.52 15.09
N THR A 100 -2.55 -1.75 14.76
CA THR A 100 -3.01 -3.05 14.22
C THR A 100 -2.39 -3.34 12.85
N ALA A 101 -2.14 -2.34 12.00
CA ALA A 101 -1.46 -2.53 10.73
C ALA A 101 0.01 -2.95 10.87
N CYS A 102 0.68 -2.52 11.95
CA CYS A 102 2.13 -2.69 12.17
C CYS A 102 2.54 -4.07 12.70
N ALA A 103 1.61 -4.97 13.01
CA ALA A 103 1.93 -6.25 13.64
C ALA A 103 2.15 -7.42 12.66
N ALA A 104 2.22 -7.15 11.35
CA ALA A 104 2.48 -8.17 10.34
C ALA A 104 3.97 -8.53 10.29
N SER A 105 4.32 -9.83 10.38
CA SER A 105 5.67 -10.34 10.13
C SER A 105 5.64 -11.59 9.26
N VAL A 106 6.73 -11.84 8.52
CA VAL A 106 6.82 -12.96 7.57
C VAL A 106 7.95 -13.90 7.97
N GLU A 107 7.60 -15.09 8.46
CA GLU A 107 8.58 -16.17 8.67
C GLU A 107 8.84 -16.96 7.40
N ARG A 108 7.79 -17.28 6.63
CA ARG A 108 7.85 -18.02 5.36
C ARG A 108 6.62 -17.76 4.50
N GLY A 109 6.80 -17.89 3.16
CA GLY A 109 5.69 -17.84 2.20
C GLY A 109 5.21 -16.42 1.93
N VAL A 110 3.91 -16.29 1.64
CA VAL A 110 3.29 -15.04 1.22
C VAL A 110 2.26 -14.58 2.25
N ILE A 111 2.41 -13.36 2.71
CA ILE A 111 1.42 -12.67 3.58
C ILE A 111 0.85 -11.47 2.81
N HIS A 112 -0.46 -11.30 2.87
CA HIS A 112 -1.15 -10.11 2.41
C HIS A 112 -1.77 -9.40 3.62
N SER A 113 -1.17 -8.26 4.01
CA SER A 113 -1.59 -7.39 5.12
C SER A 113 -2.38 -6.21 4.56
N LEU A 114 -3.71 -6.34 4.55
CA LEU A 114 -4.61 -5.38 3.89
C LEU A 114 -4.57 -3.96 4.48
N ALA A 115 -4.27 -3.84 5.76
CA ALA A 115 -4.30 -2.57 6.48
C ALA A 115 -2.98 -1.81 6.47
N GLY A 116 -1.90 -2.49 6.07
CA GLY A 116 -0.56 -1.91 5.92
C GLY A 116 -0.46 -1.00 4.69
N GLY A 117 0.77 -0.57 4.41
CA GLY A 117 1.07 0.35 3.31
C GLY A 117 1.08 1.81 3.73
N THR A 118 1.51 2.08 4.96
CA THR A 118 1.58 3.43 5.52
C THR A 118 2.97 4.05 5.31
N HIS A 119 3.42 4.05 4.06
CA HIS A 119 4.76 4.34 3.57
C HIS A 119 5.28 5.77 3.80
N HIS A 120 4.41 6.71 4.18
CA HIS A 120 4.79 8.09 4.50
C HIS A 120 5.08 8.32 5.98
N GLY A 121 4.79 7.36 6.88
CA GLY A 121 5.00 7.50 8.32
C GLY A 121 6.45 7.87 8.65
N ARG A 122 6.64 8.90 9.49
CA ARG A 122 7.95 9.42 9.88
C ARG A 122 8.33 8.98 11.30
N PRO A 123 9.63 8.99 11.68
CA PRO A 123 10.03 8.59 13.02
C PRO A 123 9.29 9.33 14.13
N ALA A 124 9.10 10.63 14.00
CA ALA A 124 8.58 11.49 15.06
C ALA A 124 7.39 12.36 14.65
N MET A 125 6.66 12.00 13.57
CA MET A 125 5.48 12.76 13.17
C MET A 125 4.56 11.97 12.24
N ALA A 126 3.26 12.27 12.28
CA ALA A 126 2.30 11.81 11.30
C ALA A 126 2.48 12.55 9.96
N TYR A 127 2.45 11.83 8.85
CA TYR A 127 2.63 12.41 7.52
C TYR A 127 1.85 11.63 6.46
N GLY A 128 1.22 12.30 5.50
CA GLY A 128 0.52 11.65 4.40
C GLY A 128 -0.57 10.65 4.83
N PHE A 129 -1.36 11.00 5.86
CA PHE A 129 -2.38 10.14 6.48
C PHE A 129 -1.81 8.93 7.26
N CYS A 130 -0.47 8.79 7.33
CA CYS A 130 0.22 7.71 8.00
C CYS A 130 0.66 8.15 9.40
N PHE A 131 0.24 7.40 10.42
CA PHE A 131 0.65 7.63 11.81
C PHE A 131 1.87 6.80 12.16
N PHE A 132 1.89 5.52 11.84
CA PHE A 132 3.04 4.64 12.00
C PHE A 132 3.41 4.05 10.63
N ASN A 133 4.68 3.70 10.43
CA ASN A 133 5.18 3.11 9.20
C ASN A 133 5.34 1.60 9.39
N ASP A 134 4.32 0.85 9.00
CA ASP A 134 4.29 -0.60 9.14
C ASP A 134 5.33 -1.30 8.26
N GLU A 135 5.65 -0.75 7.11
CA GLU A 135 6.61 -1.30 6.16
C GLU A 135 8.04 -1.18 6.70
N VAL A 136 8.41 -0.03 7.26
CA VAL A 136 9.70 0.13 7.94
C VAL A 136 9.81 -0.84 9.11
N LEU A 137 8.78 -0.94 9.94
CA LEU A 137 8.78 -1.86 11.09
C LEU A 137 8.90 -3.33 10.66
N ALA A 138 8.22 -3.72 9.57
CA ALA A 138 8.31 -5.06 9.01
C ALA A 138 9.71 -5.36 8.46
N ILE A 139 10.31 -4.44 7.72
CA ILE A 139 11.68 -4.59 7.20
C ILE A 139 12.69 -4.70 8.35
N LEU A 140 12.60 -3.85 9.36
CA LEU A 140 13.45 -3.92 10.55
C LEU A 140 13.31 -5.27 11.26
N ALA A 141 12.08 -5.80 11.39
CA ALA A 141 11.85 -7.12 11.97
C ALA A 141 12.48 -8.26 11.14
N MET A 142 12.45 -8.16 9.81
CA MET A 142 13.10 -9.11 8.91
C MET A 142 14.63 -9.07 9.07
N LEU A 143 15.23 -7.88 9.12
CA LEU A 143 16.67 -7.71 9.34
C LEU A 143 17.12 -8.27 10.70
N ASP A 144 16.31 -8.06 11.77
CA ASP A 144 16.58 -8.63 13.09
C ASP A 144 16.44 -10.16 13.13
N ALA A 145 15.57 -10.71 12.30
CA ALA A 145 15.46 -12.15 12.13
C ALA A 145 16.63 -12.76 11.32
N GLY A 146 17.60 -11.92 10.93
CA GLY A 146 18.84 -12.36 10.24
C GLY A 146 18.72 -12.46 8.72
N LEU A 147 17.78 -11.75 8.09
CA LEU A 147 17.75 -11.62 6.63
C LEU A 147 18.80 -10.60 6.19
N ASP A 148 19.59 -10.95 5.17
CA ASP A 148 20.67 -10.09 4.68
C ASP A 148 20.22 -9.10 3.62
N ARG A 149 19.15 -9.40 2.85
CA ARG A 149 18.68 -8.55 1.77
C ARG A 149 17.15 -8.51 1.71
N VAL A 150 16.61 -7.31 1.88
CA VAL A 150 15.17 -7.05 1.76
C VAL A 150 14.93 -6.07 0.62
N LEU A 151 14.12 -6.47 -0.36
CA LEU A 151 13.67 -5.60 -1.43
C LEU A 151 12.32 -4.98 -1.07
N TYR A 152 12.22 -3.67 -1.14
CA TYR A 152 10.95 -2.95 -1.06
C TYR A 152 10.53 -2.48 -2.46
N VAL A 153 9.32 -2.80 -2.88
CA VAL A 153 8.73 -2.34 -4.15
C VAL A 153 7.42 -1.63 -3.87
N ASP A 154 7.37 -0.35 -4.21
CA ASP A 154 6.23 0.53 -4.03
C ASP A 154 5.52 0.77 -5.35
N LEU A 155 4.24 0.40 -5.42
CA LEU A 155 3.35 0.54 -6.58
C LEU A 155 2.25 1.59 -6.36
N ASP A 156 2.30 2.33 -5.25
CA ASP A 156 1.40 3.44 -4.94
C ASP A 156 1.62 4.61 -5.93
N ALA A 157 0.60 5.42 -6.15
CA ALA A 157 0.76 6.61 -6.99
C ALA A 157 1.66 7.68 -6.36
N HIS A 158 1.96 7.58 -5.07
CA HIS A 158 2.80 8.52 -4.33
C HIS A 158 4.15 7.88 -4.02
N HIS A 159 5.23 8.67 -4.03
CA HIS A 159 6.55 8.19 -3.65
C HIS A 159 6.59 7.69 -2.20
N GLY A 160 7.14 6.50 -1.97
CA GLY A 160 7.31 5.89 -0.64
C GLY A 160 8.44 6.52 0.17
N ASP A 161 8.34 7.83 0.37
CA ASP A 161 9.39 8.69 0.94
C ASP A 161 9.77 8.32 2.37
N GLY A 162 8.81 7.86 3.19
CA GLY A 162 9.09 7.43 4.56
C GLY A 162 9.91 6.16 4.64
N VAL A 163 9.73 5.23 3.69
CA VAL A 163 10.51 3.98 3.63
C VAL A 163 11.89 4.26 3.04
N GLN A 164 11.99 5.01 1.94
CA GLN A 164 13.28 5.37 1.35
C GLN A 164 14.16 6.12 2.35
N ASP A 165 13.61 7.11 3.05
CA ASP A 165 14.36 7.89 4.05
C ASP A 165 14.82 7.04 5.25
N ALA A 166 14.04 6.02 5.64
CA ALA A 166 14.40 5.14 6.74
C ALA A 166 15.59 4.22 6.42
N PHE A 167 15.82 3.91 5.16
CA PHE A 167 16.84 2.95 4.70
C PHE A 167 17.82 3.55 3.70
N HIS A 168 17.95 4.88 3.63
CA HIS A 168 18.79 5.54 2.62
C HIS A 168 20.27 5.17 2.68
N ASP A 169 20.76 4.73 3.84
CA ASP A 169 22.15 4.31 4.12
C ASP A 169 22.26 2.83 4.58
N GLU A 170 21.20 2.03 4.42
CA GLU A 170 21.18 0.61 4.80
C GLU A 170 21.37 -0.30 3.58
N GLU A 171 22.58 -0.79 3.34
CA GLU A 171 22.95 -1.60 2.17
C GLU A 171 22.18 -2.92 2.04
N ARG A 172 21.53 -3.40 3.10
CA ARG A 172 20.71 -4.61 3.08
C ARG A 172 19.29 -4.38 2.57
N VAL A 173 18.90 -3.11 2.36
CA VAL A 173 17.55 -2.76 1.90
C VAL A 173 17.63 -1.97 0.60
N LEU A 174 17.05 -2.53 -0.47
CA LEU A 174 16.89 -1.81 -1.74
C LEU A 174 15.43 -1.37 -1.89
N THR A 175 15.21 -0.08 -2.12
CA THR A 175 13.88 0.48 -2.38
C THR A 175 13.67 0.78 -3.86
N LEU A 176 12.53 0.34 -4.42
CA LEU A 176 12.06 0.73 -5.75
C LEU A 176 10.68 1.37 -5.62
N SER A 177 10.48 2.56 -6.19
CA SER A 177 9.17 3.23 -6.16
C SER A 177 8.76 3.68 -7.56
N ILE A 178 7.60 3.19 -8.03
CA ILE A 178 6.92 3.65 -9.26
C ILE A 178 5.83 4.62 -8.83
N HIS A 179 5.94 5.90 -9.11
CA HIS A 179 5.01 6.92 -8.63
C HIS A 179 4.77 8.01 -9.67
N GLU A 180 3.65 8.72 -9.55
CA GLU A 180 3.33 9.82 -10.47
C GLU A 180 4.30 11.00 -10.26
N ASP A 181 4.93 11.43 -11.33
CA ASP A 181 5.86 12.57 -11.35
C ASP A 181 5.19 13.88 -10.91
N ASP A 182 5.92 14.72 -10.15
CA ASP A 182 5.45 16.00 -9.57
C ASP A 182 4.18 15.89 -8.70
N ARG A 183 3.81 14.68 -8.27
CA ARG A 183 2.75 14.47 -7.28
C ARG A 183 3.29 14.66 -5.87
N TRP A 184 2.40 15.06 -4.95
CA TRP A 184 2.73 15.03 -3.52
C TRP A 184 3.30 13.65 -3.15
N PRO A 185 4.37 13.54 -2.35
CA PRO A 185 5.10 14.58 -1.60
C PRO A 185 6.15 15.34 -2.42
N ARG A 186 6.29 15.12 -3.74
CA ARG A 186 7.24 15.74 -4.66
C ARG A 186 8.69 15.39 -4.34
N THR A 187 8.89 14.18 -3.88
CA THR A 187 10.18 13.53 -3.62
C THR A 187 10.39 12.37 -4.60
N GLY A 188 11.53 11.71 -4.56
CA GLY A 188 11.84 10.59 -5.44
C GLY A 188 12.06 10.95 -6.91
N PRO A 189 12.83 12.04 -7.24
CA PRO A 189 13.19 12.28 -8.62
C PRO A 189 14.07 11.15 -9.17
N LEU A 190 14.03 10.92 -10.47
CA LEU A 190 14.75 9.84 -11.17
C LEU A 190 16.24 9.71 -10.80
N GLY A 191 16.90 10.84 -10.50
CA GLY A 191 18.31 10.87 -10.10
C GLY A 191 18.58 10.59 -8.62
N ASP A 192 17.56 10.52 -7.78
CA ASP A 192 17.72 10.21 -6.36
C ASP A 192 17.95 8.71 -6.16
N ARG A 193 19.14 8.36 -5.70
CA ARG A 193 19.61 6.98 -5.52
C ARG A 193 19.79 6.58 -4.07
N ALA A 194 19.56 7.47 -3.10
CA ALA A 194 19.79 7.19 -1.67
C ALA A 194 21.09 6.39 -1.48
N GLU A 195 22.23 6.98 -1.80
CA GLU A 195 23.57 6.36 -1.72
C GLU A 195 23.73 5.03 -2.49
N GLY A 196 22.85 4.74 -3.43
CA GLY A 196 22.83 3.51 -4.23
C GLY A 196 21.70 2.56 -3.89
N MET A 197 21.02 2.76 -2.76
CA MET A 197 19.98 1.86 -2.24
C MET A 197 18.54 2.26 -2.65
N ALA A 198 18.36 3.24 -3.54
CA ALA A 198 17.05 3.57 -4.10
C ALA A 198 17.03 3.54 -5.63
N ARG A 199 15.88 3.20 -6.16
CA ARG A 199 15.53 3.32 -7.58
C ARG A 199 14.16 3.95 -7.71
N ASN A 200 14.14 5.20 -8.12
CA ASN A 200 12.93 5.99 -8.32
C ASN A 200 12.52 5.99 -9.79
N LEU A 201 11.28 5.63 -10.05
CA LEU A 201 10.68 5.53 -11.38
C LEU A 201 9.48 6.49 -11.46
N PRO A 202 9.72 7.83 -11.53
CA PRO A 202 8.64 8.79 -11.73
C PRO A 202 8.02 8.61 -13.11
N VAL A 203 6.68 8.46 -13.14
CA VAL A 203 5.91 8.21 -14.37
C VAL A 203 4.93 9.35 -14.63
N PRO A 204 4.68 9.72 -15.89
CA PRO A 204 3.80 10.83 -16.21
C PRO A 204 2.32 10.49 -16.01
N ALA A 205 1.48 11.50 -15.81
CA ALA A 205 0.04 11.38 -15.80
C ALA A 205 -0.47 10.60 -17.03
N GLY A 206 -1.51 9.79 -16.86
CA GLY A 206 -2.01 8.88 -17.90
C GLY A 206 -1.18 7.60 -18.08
N PHE A 207 -0.27 7.28 -17.15
CA PHE A 207 0.48 6.02 -17.15
C PHE A 207 -0.46 4.83 -17.21
N ASN A 208 -0.23 3.93 -18.20
CA ASN A 208 -1.15 2.87 -18.57
C ASN A 208 -0.61 1.46 -18.33
N ASP A 209 -1.44 0.44 -18.56
CA ASP A 209 -1.10 -0.97 -18.30
C ASP A 209 0.13 -1.45 -19.07
N SER A 210 0.25 -1.07 -20.36
CA SER A 210 1.40 -1.47 -21.18
C SER A 210 2.71 -0.89 -20.66
N GLU A 211 2.67 0.32 -20.16
CA GLU A 211 3.83 1.00 -19.60
C GLU A 211 4.25 0.40 -18.26
N LEU A 212 3.27 0.02 -17.40
CA LEU A 212 3.56 -0.69 -16.16
C LEU A 212 4.18 -2.06 -16.45
N ASP A 213 3.58 -2.86 -17.35
CA ASP A 213 4.11 -4.17 -17.71
C ASP A 213 5.56 -4.06 -18.22
N LEU A 214 5.88 -3.02 -19.02
CA LEU A 214 7.24 -2.79 -19.50
C LEU A 214 8.21 -2.42 -18.37
N ILE A 215 7.84 -1.50 -17.47
CA ILE A 215 8.67 -1.12 -16.33
C ILE A 215 8.94 -2.33 -15.42
N ILE A 216 7.92 -3.13 -15.14
CA ILE A 216 8.10 -4.36 -14.35
C ILE A 216 9.11 -5.29 -15.05
N ALA A 217 8.92 -5.56 -16.34
CA ALA A 217 9.75 -6.52 -17.07
C ALA A 217 11.19 -6.05 -17.31
N GLU A 218 11.40 -4.77 -17.64
CA GLU A 218 12.69 -4.27 -18.08
C GLU A 218 13.49 -3.52 -17.00
N ALA A 219 12.84 -3.13 -15.87
CA ALA A 219 13.54 -2.46 -14.77
C ALA A 219 13.38 -3.21 -13.45
N VAL A 220 12.15 -3.38 -12.92
CA VAL A 220 11.94 -3.89 -11.55
C VAL A 220 12.46 -5.31 -11.39
N LEU A 221 12.08 -6.23 -12.30
CA LEU A 221 12.50 -7.64 -12.21
C LEU A 221 14.02 -7.82 -12.40
N PRO A 222 14.69 -7.19 -13.39
CA PRO A 222 16.13 -7.29 -13.52
C PRO A 222 16.91 -6.73 -12.33
N ILE A 223 16.51 -5.56 -11.81
CA ILE A 223 17.15 -4.93 -10.64
C ILE A 223 16.94 -5.81 -9.40
N GLY A 224 15.71 -6.27 -9.15
CA GLY A 224 15.39 -7.16 -8.04
C GLY A 224 16.14 -8.48 -8.12
N ALA A 225 16.22 -9.11 -9.30
CA ALA A 225 16.96 -10.35 -9.50
C ALA A 225 18.48 -10.17 -9.28
N ALA A 226 19.04 -9.03 -9.68
CA ALA A 226 20.45 -8.70 -9.42
C ALA A 226 20.74 -8.50 -7.93
N PHE A 227 19.80 -7.91 -7.19
CA PHE A 227 19.89 -7.71 -5.75
C PHE A 227 19.81 -9.04 -4.97
N LYS A 228 19.11 -10.06 -5.49
CA LYS A 228 18.93 -11.40 -4.88
C LYS A 228 18.32 -11.32 -3.46
N PRO A 229 17.12 -10.81 -3.31
CA PRO A 229 16.51 -10.59 -1.99
C PRO A 229 16.15 -11.91 -1.29
N ASP A 230 16.31 -11.94 0.05
CA ASP A 230 15.79 -12.99 0.92
C ASP A 230 14.28 -12.82 1.20
N ALA A 231 13.83 -11.57 1.13
CA ALA A 231 12.43 -11.20 1.26
C ALA A 231 12.10 -10.01 0.35
N VAL A 232 10.83 -9.92 -0.06
CA VAL A 232 10.27 -8.75 -0.74
C VAL A 232 9.06 -8.21 0.02
N VAL A 233 9.04 -6.89 0.22
CA VAL A 233 7.89 -6.14 0.73
C VAL A 233 7.31 -5.36 -0.44
N ILE A 234 6.03 -5.55 -0.73
CA ILE A 234 5.34 -4.93 -1.88
C ILE A 234 4.21 -4.06 -1.35
N GLN A 235 4.32 -2.76 -1.53
CA GLN A 235 3.22 -1.84 -1.30
C GLN A 235 2.31 -1.83 -2.53
N SER A 236 1.05 -2.24 -2.36
CA SER A 236 0.09 -2.41 -3.44
C SER A 236 -1.03 -1.36 -3.43
N GLY A 237 -0.66 -0.10 -3.26
CA GLY A 237 -1.61 1.02 -3.30
C GLY A 237 -2.49 1.01 -4.55
N CYS A 238 -3.76 1.34 -4.36
CA CYS A 238 -4.77 1.35 -5.42
C CYS A 238 -5.04 2.74 -6.00
N ASP A 239 -4.34 3.76 -5.54
CA ASP A 239 -4.56 5.13 -6.02
C ASP A 239 -3.93 5.43 -7.39
N GLY A 240 -3.11 4.51 -7.92
CA GLY A 240 -2.70 4.47 -9.32
C GLY A 240 -3.78 3.98 -10.30
N LEU A 241 -4.90 3.45 -9.80
CA LEU A 241 -5.99 2.97 -10.66
C LEU A 241 -6.78 4.12 -11.29
N ALA A 242 -7.26 3.93 -12.52
CA ALA A 242 -7.94 4.95 -13.32
C ALA A 242 -9.15 5.60 -12.62
N ASP A 243 -9.83 4.84 -11.77
CA ASP A 243 -11.02 5.28 -11.06
C ASP A 243 -10.73 5.93 -9.69
N ASP A 244 -9.47 6.07 -9.31
CA ASP A 244 -9.07 6.71 -8.06
C ASP A 244 -8.97 8.25 -8.22
N PRO A 245 -9.43 9.04 -7.22
CA PRO A 245 -9.40 10.50 -7.30
C PRO A 245 -8.05 11.13 -6.92
N GLN A 246 -7.11 10.38 -6.33
CA GLN A 246 -5.87 10.94 -5.75
C GLN A 246 -4.70 10.93 -6.73
N SER A 247 -4.83 10.32 -7.91
CA SER A 247 -3.80 10.39 -8.94
C SER A 247 -4.38 10.64 -10.33
N LYS A 248 -3.49 10.80 -11.30
CA LYS A 248 -3.81 10.87 -12.73
C LYS A 248 -3.26 9.67 -13.50
N LEU A 249 -2.80 8.65 -12.78
CA LEU A 249 -2.43 7.38 -13.40
C LEU A 249 -3.69 6.67 -13.90
N MET A 250 -3.53 5.79 -14.86
CA MET A 250 -4.64 5.16 -15.58
C MET A 250 -4.49 3.64 -15.61
N LEU A 251 -4.09 3.05 -14.49
CA LEU A 251 -3.92 1.60 -14.39
C LEU A 251 -5.26 0.88 -14.20
N SER A 252 -5.37 -0.32 -14.76
CA SER A 252 -6.41 -1.27 -14.36
C SER A 252 -5.95 -2.07 -13.13
N ASN A 253 -6.91 -2.59 -12.36
CA ASN A 253 -6.59 -3.47 -11.24
C ASN A 253 -5.95 -4.80 -11.70
N GLY A 254 -6.23 -5.22 -12.93
CA GLY A 254 -5.57 -6.38 -13.55
C GLY A 254 -4.07 -6.16 -13.76
N ALA A 255 -3.65 -4.96 -14.16
CA ALA A 255 -2.23 -4.61 -14.30
C ALA A 255 -1.52 -4.56 -12.95
N LEU A 256 -2.13 -3.93 -11.93
CA LEU A 256 -1.60 -3.91 -10.58
C LEU A 256 -1.40 -5.34 -10.03
N ALA A 257 -2.41 -6.19 -10.16
CA ALA A 257 -2.34 -7.56 -9.65
C ALA A 257 -1.25 -8.41 -10.37
N ARG A 258 -1.07 -8.22 -11.69
CA ARG A 258 0.05 -8.85 -12.43
C ARG A 258 1.41 -8.35 -11.94
N ALA A 259 1.55 -7.04 -11.73
CA ALA A 259 2.79 -6.47 -11.22
C ALA A 259 3.16 -7.07 -9.85
N VAL A 260 2.20 -7.14 -8.92
CA VAL A 260 2.39 -7.77 -7.60
C VAL A 260 2.78 -9.24 -7.73
N GLU A 261 2.09 -10.02 -8.60
CA GLU A 261 2.37 -11.43 -8.84
C GLU A 261 3.82 -11.65 -9.35
N HIS A 262 4.27 -10.85 -10.32
CA HIS A 262 5.63 -10.93 -10.85
C HIS A 262 6.69 -10.57 -9.81
N VAL A 263 6.49 -9.49 -9.07
CA VAL A 263 7.43 -9.03 -8.03
C VAL A 263 7.49 -10.03 -6.87
N ALA A 264 6.36 -10.64 -6.50
CA ALA A 264 6.31 -11.68 -5.47
C ALA A 264 7.17 -12.90 -5.82
N GLY A 265 7.44 -13.14 -7.10
CA GLY A 265 8.33 -14.22 -7.56
C GLY A 265 9.83 -14.00 -7.28
N LEU A 266 10.24 -12.80 -6.82
CA LEU A 266 11.65 -12.46 -6.62
C LEU A 266 12.26 -13.03 -5.34
N ALA A 267 11.46 -13.41 -4.33
CA ALA A 267 11.95 -13.93 -3.07
C ALA A 267 11.04 -15.02 -2.48
N PRO A 268 11.58 -15.89 -1.59
CA PRO A 268 10.79 -16.93 -0.95
C PRO A 268 9.90 -16.42 0.19
N ARG A 269 10.12 -15.18 0.66
CA ARG A 269 9.31 -14.52 1.69
C ARG A 269 8.74 -13.25 1.11
N VAL A 270 7.42 -13.11 1.16
CA VAL A 270 6.69 -12.01 0.54
C VAL A 270 5.70 -11.41 1.52
N LEU A 271 5.84 -10.11 1.77
CA LEU A 271 4.83 -9.32 2.43
C LEU A 271 4.21 -8.37 1.39
N VAL A 272 2.92 -8.52 1.15
CA VAL A 272 2.16 -7.56 0.36
C VAL A 272 1.33 -6.72 1.31
N THR A 273 1.50 -5.41 1.28
CA THR A 273 0.71 -4.46 2.08
C THR A 273 -0.39 -3.83 1.24
N GLY A 274 -1.33 -3.17 1.88
CA GLY A 274 -2.27 -2.29 1.22
C GLY A 274 -1.58 -1.05 0.65
N GLY A 275 -2.02 0.13 1.04
CA GLY A 275 -1.48 1.42 0.59
C GLY A 275 -2.58 2.43 0.34
N GLY A 276 -2.35 3.40 -0.55
CA GLY A 276 -3.36 4.32 -1.04
C GLY A 276 -4.54 3.63 -1.69
N GLY A 277 -5.55 4.39 -2.04
CA GLY A 277 -6.78 3.91 -2.63
C GLY A 277 -8.01 4.52 -1.95
N TYR A 278 -8.77 5.29 -2.73
CA TYR A 278 -9.80 6.20 -2.22
C TYR A 278 -11.15 5.99 -2.90
N ASN A 279 -11.24 4.98 -3.76
CA ASN A 279 -12.47 4.44 -4.32
C ASN A 279 -12.75 3.06 -3.68
N PRO A 280 -13.82 2.90 -2.85
CA PRO A 280 -14.02 1.68 -2.09
C PRO A 280 -14.25 0.45 -2.97
N TRP A 281 -14.88 0.60 -4.13
CA TRP A 281 -15.09 -0.50 -5.09
C TRP A 281 -13.79 -0.91 -5.78
N ALA A 282 -12.98 0.06 -6.20
CA ALA A 282 -11.70 -0.22 -6.83
C ALA A 282 -10.78 -0.97 -5.87
N VAL A 283 -10.64 -0.49 -4.62
CA VAL A 283 -9.82 -1.12 -3.57
C VAL A 283 -10.33 -2.53 -3.25
N ALA A 284 -11.63 -2.71 -3.01
CA ALA A 284 -12.20 -4.02 -2.68
C ALA A 284 -11.91 -5.05 -3.77
N ARG A 285 -12.08 -4.69 -5.04
CA ARG A 285 -11.83 -5.57 -6.18
C ARG A 285 -10.35 -5.82 -6.42
N ALA A 286 -9.51 -4.76 -6.36
CA ALA A 286 -8.09 -4.86 -6.64
C ALA A 286 -7.36 -5.74 -5.61
N TRP A 287 -7.51 -5.51 -4.30
CA TRP A 287 -6.84 -6.33 -3.31
C TRP A 287 -7.41 -7.75 -3.20
N THR A 288 -8.71 -7.95 -3.52
CA THR A 288 -9.25 -9.31 -3.68
C THR A 288 -8.58 -10.03 -4.86
N LEU A 289 -8.38 -9.34 -5.98
CA LEU A 289 -7.69 -9.89 -7.16
C LEU A 289 -6.23 -10.21 -6.85
N VAL A 290 -5.51 -9.30 -6.16
CA VAL A 290 -4.14 -9.53 -5.68
C VAL A 290 -4.09 -10.81 -4.83
N TRP A 291 -5.00 -10.98 -3.85
CA TRP A 291 -5.09 -12.20 -3.06
C TRP A 291 -5.30 -13.45 -3.93
N GLY A 292 -6.19 -13.36 -4.91
CA GLY A 292 -6.43 -14.45 -5.86
C GLY A 292 -5.18 -14.86 -6.62
N ARG A 293 -4.45 -13.89 -7.19
CA ARG A 293 -3.20 -14.13 -7.94
C ARG A 293 -2.12 -14.77 -7.07
N LEU A 294 -1.91 -14.24 -5.86
CA LEU A 294 -0.94 -14.77 -4.90
C LEU A 294 -1.23 -16.22 -4.47
N ASN A 295 -2.48 -16.66 -4.61
CA ASN A 295 -2.92 -18.03 -4.29
C ASN A 295 -3.17 -18.91 -5.53
N GLY A 296 -2.82 -18.46 -6.75
CA GLY A 296 -3.05 -19.20 -7.99
C GLY A 296 -4.53 -19.41 -8.32
N LEU A 297 -5.41 -18.57 -7.81
CA LEU A 297 -6.85 -18.64 -8.04
C LEU A 297 -7.20 -17.83 -9.30
N ARG A 298 -8.22 -18.30 -10.02
CA ARG A 298 -8.70 -17.62 -11.22
C ARG A 298 -9.93 -16.78 -10.89
N GLU A 299 -9.92 -15.56 -11.37
CA GLU A 299 -11.07 -14.66 -11.29
C GLU A 299 -12.27 -15.21 -12.06
N PRO A 300 -13.47 -15.13 -11.51
CA PRO A 300 -14.69 -15.50 -12.23
C PRO A 300 -14.98 -14.45 -13.33
N SER A 301 -15.61 -14.89 -14.42
CA SER A 301 -16.05 -13.99 -15.51
C SER A 301 -17.07 -12.93 -15.04
N THR A 302 -17.90 -13.31 -14.06
CA THR A 302 -18.84 -12.44 -13.36
C THR A 302 -18.89 -12.84 -11.89
N LEU A 303 -19.13 -11.87 -11.01
CA LEU A 303 -19.28 -12.15 -9.59
C LEU A 303 -20.57 -12.93 -9.29
N SER A 304 -20.53 -13.74 -8.26
CA SER A 304 -21.73 -14.37 -7.71
C SER A 304 -22.62 -13.33 -7.02
N PHE A 305 -23.89 -13.67 -6.80
CA PHE A 305 -24.82 -12.82 -6.03
C PHE A 305 -24.24 -12.40 -4.68
N ALA A 306 -23.55 -13.29 -3.98
CA ALA A 306 -22.89 -12.97 -2.71
C ALA A 306 -21.78 -11.93 -2.88
N GLY A 307 -20.94 -12.06 -3.91
CA GLY A 307 -19.89 -11.09 -4.22
C GLY A 307 -20.47 -9.72 -4.61
N GLU A 308 -21.49 -9.68 -5.47
CA GLU A 308 -22.18 -8.44 -5.82
C GLU A 308 -22.82 -7.77 -4.59
N THR A 309 -23.41 -8.56 -3.67
CA THR A 309 -24.02 -8.04 -2.44
C THR A 309 -23.01 -7.27 -1.60
N VAL A 310 -21.78 -7.78 -1.47
CA VAL A 310 -20.69 -7.09 -0.76
C VAL A 310 -20.41 -5.75 -1.41
N LEU A 311 -20.23 -5.71 -2.72
CA LEU A 311 -19.87 -4.49 -3.44
C LEU A 311 -21.02 -3.47 -3.48
N ARG A 312 -22.28 -3.92 -3.65
CA ARG A 312 -23.45 -3.05 -3.63
C ARG A 312 -23.76 -2.44 -2.27
N ALA A 313 -23.24 -3.03 -1.18
CA ALA A 313 -23.36 -2.46 0.17
C ALA A 313 -22.35 -1.33 0.46
N LEU A 314 -21.37 -1.09 -0.43
CA LEU A 314 -20.38 -0.03 -0.24
C LEU A 314 -20.96 1.34 -0.59
N GLU A 315 -20.55 2.32 0.21
CA GLU A 315 -20.93 3.72 0.04
C GLU A 315 -19.68 4.59 -0.20
N TRP A 316 -19.83 5.56 -1.08
CA TRP A 316 -18.76 6.54 -1.33
C TRP A 316 -19.34 7.96 -1.46
N ASN A 317 -19.04 8.78 -0.49
CA ASN A 317 -19.44 10.20 -0.49
C ASN A 317 -18.49 11.05 -1.36
N HIS A 318 -18.42 10.72 -2.65
CA HIS A 318 -17.63 11.42 -3.66
C HIS A 318 -18.43 11.60 -4.94
N SER A 319 -18.10 12.60 -5.78
CA SER A 319 -18.82 12.86 -7.02
C SER A 319 -18.79 11.66 -7.99
N ARG A 320 -17.67 10.94 -8.08
CA ARG A 320 -17.52 9.72 -8.89
C ARG A 320 -18.36 8.54 -8.38
N GLY A 321 -18.74 8.54 -7.10
CA GLY A 321 -19.58 7.50 -6.48
C GLY A 321 -21.09 7.71 -6.67
N ARG A 322 -21.54 8.80 -7.32
CA ARG A 322 -22.98 9.09 -7.48
C ARG A 322 -23.67 8.17 -8.48
N ASN A 323 -22.96 7.77 -9.54
CA ASN A 323 -23.47 6.89 -10.59
C ASN A 323 -22.38 5.87 -10.92
N PRO A 324 -22.12 4.91 -10.01
CA PRO A 324 -21.09 3.91 -10.22
C PRO A 324 -21.45 3.02 -11.42
N PRO A 325 -20.49 2.70 -12.30
CA PRO A 325 -20.74 1.83 -13.44
C PRO A 325 -21.02 0.41 -12.99
N GLU A 326 -21.86 -0.33 -13.71
CA GLU A 326 -22.32 -1.67 -13.31
C GLU A 326 -21.18 -2.68 -13.11
N HIS A 327 -20.09 -2.56 -13.88
CA HIS A 327 -18.95 -3.45 -13.75
C HIS A 327 -18.25 -3.34 -12.39
N TRP A 328 -18.41 -2.24 -11.63
CA TRP A 328 -17.88 -2.15 -10.28
C TRP A 328 -18.55 -3.12 -9.31
N PHE A 329 -19.77 -3.59 -9.64
CA PHE A 329 -20.51 -4.53 -8.80
C PHE A 329 -20.44 -5.97 -9.33
N SER A 330 -20.40 -6.14 -10.65
CA SER A 330 -20.59 -7.44 -11.30
C SER A 330 -19.29 -8.11 -11.77
N SER A 331 -18.16 -7.37 -11.80
CA SER A 331 -16.86 -7.89 -12.24
C SER A 331 -15.77 -7.67 -11.19
N LEU A 332 -14.89 -8.64 -11.03
CA LEU A 332 -13.68 -8.46 -10.24
C LEU A 332 -12.62 -7.64 -11.00
N LEU A 333 -12.57 -7.79 -12.34
CA LEU A 333 -11.62 -7.10 -13.21
C LEU A 333 -12.17 -5.78 -13.74
N ASP A 334 -11.29 -4.80 -13.83
CA ASP A 334 -11.49 -3.61 -14.64
C ASP A 334 -11.26 -3.94 -16.12
N PRO A 335 -11.86 -3.20 -17.06
CA PRO A 335 -11.40 -3.18 -18.42
C PRO A 335 -9.91 -2.81 -18.47
N PRO A 336 -9.08 -3.56 -19.21
CA PRO A 336 -7.66 -3.24 -19.32
C PRO A 336 -7.46 -1.91 -20.04
N ASN A 337 -6.48 -1.14 -19.57
CA ASN A 337 -6.15 0.16 -20.16
C ASN A 337 -4.81 0.09 -20.91
N TRP A 338 -4.79 -0.69 -21.99
CA TRP A 338 -3.64 -0.78 -22.88
C TRP A 338 -3.43 0.53 -23.64
N GLY A 339 -2.18 0.94 -23.80
CA GLY A 339 -1.81 2.15 -24.50
C GLY A 339 -0.43 2.08 -25.14
N PRO A 340 -0.03 3.14 -25.88
CA PRO A 340 1.33 3.24 -26.40
C PRO A 340 2.31 3.43 -25.27
N ILE A 341 3.54 2.93 -25.45
CA ILE A 341 4.66 3.17 -24.54
C ILE A 341 5.32 4.47 -24.93
N ARG A 342 5.27 5.43 -24.04
CA ARG A 342 5.82 6.77 -24.25
C ARG A 342 7.35 6.79 -24.15
N PRO A 343 8.04 7.71 -24.86
CA PRO A 343 9.50 7.85 -24.77
C PRO A 343 10.00 8.12 -23.35
N GLU A 344 9.26 8.87 -22.54
CA GLU A 344 9.57 9.17 -21.14
C GLU A 344 9.73 7.90 -20.31
N ILE A 345 8.89 6.89 -20.52
CA ILE A 345 8.97 5.59 -19.82
C ILE A 345 10.26 4.87 -20.20
N ARG A 346 10.63 4.86 -21.49
CA ARG A 346 11.88 4.25 -21.95
C ARG A 346 13.11 4.97 -21.36
N ASN A 347 13.03 6.29 -21.21
CA ASN A 347 14.09 7.08 -20.57
C ASN A 347 14.21 6.74 -19.07
N VAL A 348 13.09 6.60 -18.36
CA VAL A 348 13.09 6.17 -16.94
C VAL A 348 13.74 4.81 -16.80
N ILE A 349 13.33 3.82 -17.61
CA ILE A 349 13.94 2.48 -17.61
C ILE A 349 15.44 2.56 -17.89
N ALA A 350 15.84 3.25 -18.96
CA ALA A 350 17.26 3.36 -19.35
C ALA A 350 18.11 4.03 -18.26
N GLU A 351 17.56 4.99 -17.54
CA GLU A 351 18.26 5.69 -16.46
C GLU A 351 18.37 4.84 -15.21
N VAL A 352 17.25 4.24 -14.76
CA VAL A 352 17.20 3.50 -13.48
C VAL A 352 18.00 2.20 -13.52
N THR A 353 18.19 1.61 -14.72
CA THR A 353 18.98 0.37 -14.93
C THR A 353 20.48 0.61 -15.08
N LYS A 354 20.92 1.85 -15.14
CA LYS A 354 22.37 2.15 -15.07
C LYS A 354 22.94 1.67 -13.74
N PRO A 355 24.19 1.16 -13.78
CA PRO A 355 24.89 0.72 -12.57
C PRO A 355 24.98 1.80 -11.48
#